data_3516f0562f9822285cca2cbcb741928b
#
_entry.id   3516f0562f9822285cca2cbcb741928b
#
_cell.length_a   1.000
_cell.length_b   1.000
_cell.length_c   1.000
_cell.angle_alpha   90.00
_cell.angle_beta   90.00
_cell.angle_gamma   90.00
#
_symmetry.space_group_name_H-M   'P 1'
#
loop_
_entity.id
_entity.type
_entity.pdbx_description
1 polymer ?
#
loop_
_entity_poly.entity_id
_entity_poly.type
_entity_poly.pdbx_seq_one_letter_code
_entity_poly.pdbx_strand_id
1 'polypeptide(L)'
;TEDYEGLKKFCKQFSFPGGIPSHAAPETPGSINEGGELGYSVAHAYGAILDNPSLIAACTIGDGEMETGPLATSLHLNKFINPEKDGFVLPILNLNGYKIANPSIFARISEEELKNLIYGYGYEPIIVDVNLFDPFASMQKALEYSIKSFQKIKSDCLKGKYKRFYYPFIILKSPKGWTGPK
;
A
#
# COMPACT_ATOMS: atom_id res chain seq x y z
N THR A 1 -2.78 -19.78 12.89
CA THR A 1 -2.18 -19.23 14.13
C THR A 1 -0.94 -18.42 13.78
N GLU A 2 -0.67 -17.33 14.50
CA GLU A 2 0.47 -16.43 14.31
C GLU A 2 1.74 -16.98 15.01
N ASP A 3 2.04 -18.23 14.74
CA ASP A 3 3.18 -18.96 15.31
C ASP A 3 3.92 -19.76 14.23
N TYR A 4 5.03 -20.40 14.60
CA TYR A 4 5.84 -21.19 13.69
C TYR A 4 5.05 -22.33 13.00
N GLU A 5 4.16 -23.00 13.71
CA GLU A 5 3.36 -24.08 13.14
C GLU A 5 2.29 -23.54 12.18
N GLY A 6 1.74 -22.35 12.43
CA GLY A 6 0.87 -21.65 11.51
C GLY A 6 1.59 -21.25 10.22
N LEU A 7 2.81 -20.70 10.31
CA LEU A 7 3.64 -20.39 9.17
C LEU A 7 4.01 -21.64 8.35
N LYS A 8 4.36 -22.72 9.02
CA LYS A 8 4.66 -24.01 8.37
C LYS A 8 3.45 -24.60 7.65
N LYS A 9 2.26 -24.48 8.24
CA LYS A 9 0.99 -24.84 7.60
C LYS A 9 0.74 -23.95 6.35
N PHE A 10 0.92 -22.66 6.48
CA PHE A 10 0.78 -21.71 5.37
C PHE A 10 1.68 -22.12 4.19
N CYS A 11 2.97 -22.36 4.43
CA CYS A 11 3.91 -22.77 3.39
C CYS A 11 3.54 -24.10 2.73
N LYS A 12 2.98 -25.05 3.50
CA LYS A 12 2.54 -26.35 2.98
C LYS A 12 1.26 -26.27 2.15
N GLN A 13 0.38 -25.33 2.46
CA GLN A 13 -0.92 -25.18 1.81
C GLN A 13 -0.93 -24.14 0.67
N PHE A 14 0.17 -23.39 0.53
CA PHE A 14 0.30 -22.35 -0.49
C PHE A 14 0.20 -22.94 -1.90
N SER A 15 -0.72 -22.41 -2.70
CA SER A 15 -1.05 -22.88 -4.07
C SER A 15 -1.47 -24.36 -4.15
N PHE A 16 -1.86 -24.97 -3.05
CA PHE A 16 -2.35 -26.36 -3.03
C PHE A 16 -3.87 -26.39 -3.26
N PRO A 17 -4.43 -27.37 -4.00
CA PRO A 17 -5.88 -27.49 -4.17
C PRO A 17 -6.62 -27.55 -2.84
N GLY A 18 -7.55 -26.63 -2.62
CA GLY A 18 -8.27 -26.46 -1.36
C GLY A 18 -7.45 -25.83 -0.23
N GLY A 19 -6.24 -25.39 -0.52
CA GLY A 19 -5.36 -24.66 0.40
C GLY A 19 -5.44 -23.14 0.24
N ILE A 20 -4.33 -22.47 0.51
CA ILE A 20 -4.21 -21.03 0.44
C ILE A 20 -3.85 -20.60 -0.98
N PRO A 21 -4.59 -19.67 -1.61
CA PRO A 21 -4.28 -19.20 -2.96
C PRO A 21 -2.93 -18.49 -3.03
N SER A 22 -2.31 -18.50 -4.21
CA SER A 22 -1.01 -17.83 -4.46
C SER A 22 -1.10 -16.31 -4.50
N HIS A 23 -2.28 -15.78 -4.74
CA HIS A 23 -2.57 -14.34 -4.67
C HIS A 23 -3.35 -14.01 -3.40
N ALA A 24 -3.24 -12.78 -2.93
CA ALA A 24 -4.09 -12.31 -1.85
C ALA A 24 -5.56 -12.48 -2.23
N ALA A 25 -6.36 -13.03 -1.32
CA ALA A 25 -7.76 -13.31 -1.56
C ALA A 25 -8.57 -13.07 -0.29
N PRO A 26 -9.87 -12.74 -0.40
CA PRO A 26 -10.72 -12.44 0.75
C PRO A 26 -10.82 -13.58 1.77
N GLU A 27 -10.59 -14.82 1.36
CA GLU A 27 -10.55 -16.00 2.24
C GLU A 27 -9.35 -15.98 3.20
N THR A 28 -8.32 -15.20 2.89
CA THR A 28 -7.18 -15.02 3.80
C THR A 28 -7.56 -14.02 4.88
N PRO A 29 -7.51 -14.41 6.18
CA PRO A 29 -7.87 -13.50 7.26
C PRO A 29 -7.13 -12.17 7.20
N GLY A 30 -7.87 -11.06 7.26
CA GLY A 30 -7.35 -9.70 7.15
C GLY A 30 -7.19 -9.18 5.73
N SER A 31 -7.38 -9.99 4.70
CA SER A 31 -7.40 -9.56 3.31
C SER A 31 -8.82 -9.20 2.87
N ILE A 32 -8.95 -8.13 2.10
CA ILE A 32 -10.24 -7.66 1.57
C ILE A 32 -10.28 -7.64 0.04
N ASN A 33 -9.18 -7.99 -0.62
CA ASN A 33 -9.05 -7.87 -2.06
C ASN A 33 -8.47 -9.14 -2.69
N GLU A 34 -8.94 -9.45 -3.90
CA GLU A 34 -8.34 -10.45 -4.78
C GLU A 34 -7.14 -9.85 -5.52
N GLY A 35 -5.94 -10.32 -5.17
CA GLY A 35 -4.69 -9.77 -5.71
C GLY A 35 -4.36 -10.21 -7.14
N GLY A 36 -5.10 -11.15 -7.71
CA GLY A 36 -4.89 -11.66 -9.07
C GLY A 36 -5.34 -10.69 -10.17
N GLU A 37 -6.36 -9.88 -9.89
CA GLU A 37 -6.83 -8.83 -10.79
C GLU A 37 -6.13 -7.50 -10.50
N LEU A 38 -5.16 -7.15 -11.33
CA LEU A 38 -4.34 -5.95 -11.11
C LEU A 38 -5.10 -4.66 -11.42
N GLY A 39 -4.91 -3.68 -10.54
CA GLY A 39 -5.40 -2.31 -10.72
C GLY A 39 -6.58 -1.92 -9.81
N TYR A 40 -7.13 -2.82 -9.03
CA TYR A 40 -8.34 -2.58 -8.25
C TYR A 40 -8.10 -2.48 -6.73
N SER A 41 -6.91 -2.84 -6.25
CA SER A 41 -6.59 -2.89 -4.83
C SER A 41 -6.86 -1.58 -4.10
N VAL A 42 -6.43 -0.46 -4.68
CA VAL A 42 -6.66 0.88 -4.10
C VAL A 42 -8.14 1.24 -4.07
N ALA A 43 -8.90 0.93 -5.13
CA ALA A 43 -10.34 1.18 -5.17
C ALA A 43 -11.08 0.38 -4.10
N HIS A 44 -10.74 -0.90 -3.92
CA HIS A 44 -11.29 -1.76 -2.87
C HIS A 44 -10.93 -1.24 -1.47
N ALA A 45 -9.68 -0.81 -1.27
CA ALA A 45 -9.26 -0.22 0.00
C ALA A 45 -10.07 1.05 0.34
N TYR A 46 -10.29 1.92 -0.65
CA TYR A 46 -11.16 3.09 -0.46
C TYR A 46 -12.61 2.69 -0.18
N GLY A 47 -13.16 1.71 -0.89
CA GLY A 47 -14.51 1.19 -0.61
C GLY A 47 -14.66 0.68 0.82
N ALA A 48 -13.65 0.00 1.35
CA ALA A 48 -13.67 -0.55 2.70
C ALA A 48 -13.67 0.50 3.82
N ILE A 49 -13.10 1.69 3.57
CA ILE A 49 -12.98 2.74 4.59
C ILE A 49 -14.13 3.76 4.60
N LEU A 50 -15.01 3.70 3.60
CA LEU A 50 -16.17 4.59 3.56
C LEU A 50 -17.08 4.35 4.77
N ASP A 51 -17.59 5.43 5.36
CA ASP A 51 -18.43 5.42 6.58
C ASP A 51 -17.79 4.68 7.78
N ASN A 52 -16.48 4.45 7.76
CA ASN A 52 -15.76 3.77 8.84
C ASN A 52 -14.57 4.61 9.32
N PRO A 53 -14.81 5.65 10.15
CA PRO A 53 -13.81 6.66 10.54
C PRO A 53 -12.68 6.12 11.43
N SER A 54 -12.78 4.90 11.93
CA SER A 54 -11.74 4.26 12.75
C SER A 54 -10.84 3.32 11.97
N LEU A 55 -11.16 3.04 10.70
CA LEU A 55 -10.40 2.09 9.89
C LEU A 55 -9.23 2.77 9.18
N ILE A 56 -8.09 2.09 9.18
CA ILE A 56 -6.97 2.36 8.27
C ILE A 56 -6.76 1.09 7.46
N ALA A 57 -6.96 1.18 6.15
CA ALA A 57 -6.70 0.10 5.21
C ALA A 57 -5.29 0.25 4.63
N ALA A 58 -4.39 -0.67 4.92
CA ALA A 58 -3.09 -0.77 4.26
C ALA A 58 -3.26 -1.45 2.90
N CYS A 59 -2.82 -0.79 1.84
CA CYS A 59 -2.94 -1.29 0.47
C CYS A 59 -1.55 -1.49 -0.14
N THR A 60 -1.10 -2.73 -0.21
CA THR A 60 0.17 -3.08 -0.87
C THR A 60 -0.05 -3.13 -2.37
N ILE A 61 0.77 -2.39 -3.12
CA ILE A 61 0.70 -2.22 -4.57
C ILE A 61 2.01 -2.71 -5.17
N GLY A 62 1.95 -3.61 -6.14
CA GLY A 62 3.11 -3.93 -6.97
C GLY A 62 3.37 -2.85 -8.02
N ASP A 63 4.63 -2.67 -8.42
CA ASP A 63 4.95 -1.67 -9.44
C ASP A 63 4.33 -2.00 -10.83
N GLY A 64 4.12 -3.26 -11.15
CA GLY A 64 3.34 -3.66 -12.33
C GLY A 64 1.85 -3.31 -12.23
N GLU A 65 1.26 -3.38 -11.05
CA GLU A 65 -0.11 -2.94 -10.79
C GLU A 65 -0.23 -1.41 -10.85
N MET A 66 0.76 -0.71 -10.31
CA MET A 66 0.81 0.77 -10.29
C MET A 66 0.77 1.39 -11.69
N GLU A 67 1.21 0.66 -12.73
CA GLU A 67 1.16 1.09 -14.14
C GLU A 67 -0.24 1.00 -14.76
N THR A 68 -1.18 0.30 -14.14
CA THR A 68 -2.51 0.09 -14.71
C THR A 68 -3.36 1.36 -14.64
N GLY A 69 -4.17 1.58 -15.67
CA GLY A 69 -5.10 2.72 -15.72
C GLY A 69 -6.07 2.76 -14.53
N PRO A 70 -6.70 1.64 -14.17
CA PRO A 70 -7.62 1.60 -13.02
C PRO A 70 -6.94 2.00 -11.72
N LEU A 71 -5.70 1.55 -11.43
CA LEU A 71 -5.01 1.93 -10.22
C LEU A 71 -4.63 3.41 -10.22
N ALA A 72 -4.03 3.90 -11.31
CA ALA A 72 -3.66 5.30 -11.44
C ALA A 72 -4.86 6.23 -11.23
N THR A 73 -6.03 5.85 -11.76
CA THR A 73 -7.29 6.60 -11.54
C THR A 73 -7.76 6.49 -10.09
N SER A 74 -7.66 5.31 -9.48
CA SER A 74 -8.08 5.07 -8.09
C SER A 74 -7.31 5.89 -7.07
N LEU A 75 -6.06 6.29 -7.37
CA LEU A 75 -5.29 7.19 -6.50
C LEU A 75 -5.95 8.57 -6.33
N HIS A 76 -6.86 8.96 -7.21
CA HIS A 76 -7.64 10.20 -7.04
C HIS A 76 -8.76 10.10 -6.02
N LEU A 77 -9.10 8.90 -5.54
CA LEU A 77 -10.18 8.70 -4.55
C LEU A 77 -9.90 9.40 -3.22
N ASN A 78 -8.65 9.69 -2.89
CA ASN A 78 -8.29 10.51 -1.74
C ASN A 78 -8.94 11.92 -1.73
N LYS A 79 -9.46 12.38 -2.87
CA LYS A 79 -10.12 13.68 -3.02
C LYS A 79 -11.61 13.65 -2.68
N PHE A 80 -12.16 12.45 -2.52
CA PHE A 80 -13.60 12.24 -2.28
C PHE A 80 -13.91 11.81 -0.84
N ILE A 81 -12.89 11.40 -0.07
CA ILE A 81 -13.07 11.00 1.32
C ILE A 81 -13.30 12.21 2.23
N ASN A 82 -14.17 12.00 3.22
CA ASN A 82 -14.36 12.93 4.33
C ASN A 82 -13.64 12.41 5.57
N PRO A 83 -12.52 13.02 6.01
CA PRO A 83 -11.74 12.55 7.15
C PRO A 83 -12.49 12.49 8.50
N GLU A 84 -13.66 13.12 8.60
CA GLU A 84 -14.50 13.05 9.79
C GLU A 84 -15.35 11.77 9.84
N LYS A 85 -15.79 11.30 8.65
CA LYS A 85 -16.76 10.22 8.51
C LYS A 85 -16.15 8.93 7.98
N ASP A 86 -15.09 9.07 7.18
CA ASP A 86 -14.41 7.96 6.54
C ASP A 86 -13.10 7.62 7.25
N GLY A 87 -12.59 6.43 6.99
CA GLY A 87 -11.25 6.01 7.38
C GLY A 87 -10.17 6.53 6.44
N PHE A 88 -9.00 5.90 6.49
CA PHE A 88 -7.87 6.26 5.66
C PHE A 88 -7.31 5.05 4.91
N VAL A 89 -6.81 5.28 3.71
CA VAL A 89 -6.02 4.30 2.97
C VAL A 89 -4.55 4.68 3.06
N LEU A 90 -3.70 3.73 3.42
CA LEU A 90 -2.25 3.85 3.35
C LEU A 90 -1.73 3.01 2.18
N PRO A 91 -1.45 3.63 1.01
CA PRO A 91 -0.82 2.93 -0.08
C PRO A 91 0.64 2.62 0.25
N ILE A 92 1.08 1.40 -0.09
CA ILE A 92 2.46 0.92 0.08
C ILE A 92 2.91 0.35 -1.26
N LEU A 93 3.67 1.11 -2.02
CA LEU A 93 4.23 0.66 -3.30
C LEU A 93 5.45 -0.21 -3.04
N ASN A 94 5.38 -1.48 -3.41
CA ASN A 94 6.53 -2.38 -3.44
C ASN A 94 7.31 -2.16 -4.75
N LEU A 95 8.27 -1.25 -4.70
CA LEU A 95 9.06 -0.83 -5.84
C LEU A 95 10.31 -1.70 -5.96
N ASN A 96 10.23 -2.74 -6.78
CA ASN A 96 11.38 -3.59 -7.11
C ASN A 96 11.90 -3.40 -8.55
N GLY A 97 11.26 -2.55 -9.34
CA GLY A 97 11.65 -2.18 -10.69
C GLY A 97 11.18 -3.15 -11.78
N TYR A 98 10.47 -4.21 -11.42
CA TYR A 98 10.08 -5.24 -12.39
C TYR A 98 8.61 -5.66 -12.26
N LYS A 99 7.99 -5.93 -13.40
CA LYS A 99 6.83 -6.81 -13.54
C LYS A 99 7.30 -8.27 -13.40
N ILE A 100 6.59 -9.23 -13.93
CA ILE A 100 7.03 -10.65 -13.88
C ILE A 100 8.41 -10.84 -14.50
N ALA A 101 8.62 -10.34 -15.73
CA ALA A 101 9.85 -10.51 -16.49
C ALA A 101 10.43 -9.19 -17.04
N ASN A 102 9.64 -8.15 -17.15
CA ASN A 102 10.03 -6.89 -17.76
C ASN A 102 10.18 -5.76 -16.72
N PRO A 103 11.08 -4.81 -16.94
CA PRO A 103 11.16 -3.61 -16.13
C PRO A 103 9.83 -2.85 -16.11
N SER A 104 9.47 -2.31 -14.94
CA SER A 104 8.34 -1.40 -14.81
C SER A 104 8.70 0.01 -15.31
N ILE A 105 7.69 0.85 -15.55
CA ILE A 105 7.89 2.28 -15.86
C ILE A 105 8.69 2.94 -14.73
N PHE A 106 8.43 2.56 -13.49
CA PHE A 106 9.07 3.15 -12.31
C PHE A 106 10.56 2.79 -12.17
N ALA A 107 11.06 1.77 -12.90
CA ALA A 107 12.48 1.51 -13.04
C ALA A 107 13.17 2.43 -14.08
N ARG A 108 12.39 3.20 -14.83
CA ARG A 108 12.86 4.05 -15.95
C ARG A 108 12.80 5.54 -15.65
N ILE A 109 12.17 5.93 -14.55
CA ILE A 109 12.07 7.31 -14.10
C ILE A 109 12.97 7.55 -12.90
N SER A 110 13.35 8.80 -12.69
CA SER A 110 14.12 9.19 -11.51
C SER A 110 13.27 9.14 -10.24
N GLU A 111 13.94 9.06 -9.09
CA GLU A 111 13.25 9.13 -7.79
C GLU A 111 12.51 10.46 -7.60
N GLU A 112 13.07 11.56 -8.12
CA GLU A 112 12.44 12.87 -8.07
C GLU A 112 11.15 12.90 -8.92
N GLU A 113 11.20 12.33 -10.12
CA GLU A 113 10.04 12.22 -11.00
C GLU A 113 8.93 11.37 -10.38
N LEU A 114 9.29 10.25 -9.76
CA LEU A 114 8.36 9.41 -9.00
C LEU A 114 7.72 10.18 -7.83
N LYS A 115 8.51 10.91 -7.05
CA LYS A 115 7.99 11.76 -5.97
C LYS A 115 7.01 12.80 -6.48
N ASN A 116 7.35 13.47 -7.57
CA ASN A 116 6.49 14.48 -8.17
C ASN A 116 5.16 13.89 -8.68
N LEU A 117 5.21 12.69 -9.26
CA LEU A 117 4.01 11.95 -9.66
C LEU A 117 3.10 11.65 -8.46
N ILE A 118 3.65 11.14 -7.37
CA ILE A 118 2.91 10.83 -6.14
C ILE A 118 2.34 12.11 -5.50
N TYR A 119 3.09 13.19 -5.47
CA TYR A 119 2.58 14.51 -5.04
C TYR A 119 1.41 14.99 -5.93
N GLY A 120 1.49 14.80 -7.23
CA GLY A 120 0.42 15.14 -8.18
C GLY A 120 -0.88 14.41 -7.89
N TYR A 121 -0.82 13.18 -7.43
CA TYR A 121 -1.98 12.42 -6.97
C TYR A 121 -2.55 12.93 -5.63
N GLY A 122 -1.81 13.74 -4.87
CA GLY A 122 -2.24 14.26 -3.57
C GLY A 122 -1.73 13.46 -2.39
N TYR A 123 -0.61 12.78 -2.56
CA TYR A 123 0.05 12.04 -1.49
C TYR A 123 1.43 12.61 -1.17
N GLU A 124 1.90 12.35 0.04
CA GLU A 124 3.25 12.63 0.51
C GLU A 124 4.08 11.34 0.44
N PRO A 125 5.07 11.25 -0.48
CA PRO A 125 5.88 10.05 -0.62
C PRO A 125 6.89 9.91 0.52
N ILE A 126 6.91 8.72 1.14
CA ILE A 126 7.83 8.31 2.19
C ILE A 126 8.65 7.15 1.65
N ILE A 127 9.95 7.35 1.42
CA ILE A 127 10.81 6.30 0.87
C ILE A 127 11.42 5.48 1.99
N VAL A 128 11.26 4.16 1.87
CA VAL A 128 11.95 3.14 2.67
C VAL A 128 12.81 2.34 1.72
N ASP A 129 14.13 2.61 1.70
CA ASP A 129 15.09 1.87 0.86
C ASP A 129 15.82 0.84 1.73
N VAL A 130 15.60 -0.45 1.41
CA VAL A 130 16.16 -1.58 2.19
C VAL A 130 17.69 -1.70 2.08
N ASN A 131 18.31 -0.99 1.14
CA ASN A 131 19.76 -1.03 0.95
C ASN A 131 20.49 0.04 1.75
N LEU A 132 19.81 1.06 2.27
CA LEU A 132 20.44 2.21 2.91
C LEU A 132 20.50 2.10 4.43
N PHE A 133 19.47 1.52 5.05
CA PHE A 133 19.31 1.45 6.51
C PHE A 133 18.66 0.14 6.92
N ASP A 134 18.54 -0.08 8.23
CA ASP A 134 17.70 -1.16 8.76
C ASP A 134 16.26 -1.01 8.21
N PRO A 135 15.79 -1.96 7.38
CA PRO A 135 14.51 -1.85 6.73
C PRO A 135 13.34 -1.92 7.70
N PHE A 136 13.48 -2.68 8.79
CA PHE A 136 12.42 -2.82 9.80
C PHE A 136 12.26 -1.53 10.59
N ALA A 137 13.35 -0.96 11.09
CA ALA A 137 13.32 0.32 11.81
C ALA A 137 12.84 1.47 10.91
N SER A 138 13.22 1.46 9.62
CA SER A 138 12.79 2.47 8.65
C SER A 138 11.28 2.35 8.34
N MET A 139 10.78 1.13 8.14
CA MET A 139 9.36 0.87 7.91
C MET A 139 8.53 1.23 9.15
N GLN A 140 9.00 0.87 10.35
CA GLN A 140 8.32 1.25 11.58
C GLN A 140 8.15 2.77 11.68
N LYS A 141 9.20 3.54 11.43
CA LYS A 141 9.15 5.02 11.43
C LYS A 141 8.16 5.55 10.39
N ALA A 142 8.14 4.96 9.20
CA ALA A 142 7.22 5.36 8.13
C ALA A 142 5.75 5.09 8.51
N LEU A 143 5.47 3.95 9.14
CA LEU A 143 4.14 3.59 9.65
C LEU A 143 3.71 4.51 10.79
N GLU A 144 4.58 4.75 11.77
CA GLU A 144 4.30 5.68 12.89
C GLU A 144 4.02 7.10 12.38
N TYR A 145 4.81 7.58 11.43
CA TYR A 145 4.58 8.88 10.79
C TYR A 145 3.22 8.91 10.08
N SER A 146 2.89 7.86 9.34
CA SER A 146 1.63 7.78 8.61
C SER A 146 0.42 7.82 9.54
N ILE A 147 0.45 7.05 10.62
CA ILE A 147 -0.62 7.03 11.63
C ILE A 147 -0.78 8.42 12.28
N LYS A 148 0.33 9.05 12.69
CA LYS A 148 0.30 10.40 13.27
C LYS A 148 -0.25 11.44 12.28
N SER A 149 0.09 11.31 10.98
CA SER A 149 -0.41 12.19 9.93
C SER A 149 -1.92 12.05 9.77
N PHE A 150 -2.46 10.81 9.73
CA PHE A 150 -3.90 10.56 9.67
C PHE A 150 -4.63 11.14 10.90
N GLN A 151 -4.11 10.89 12.09
CA GLN A 151 -4.68 11.45 13.33
C GLN A 151 -4.72 12.98 13.30
N LYS A 152 -3.65 13.62 12.81
CA LYS A 152 -3.58 15.06 12.65
C LYS A 152 -4.59 15.59 11.64
N ILE A 153 -4.70 14.97 10.47
CA ILE A 153 -5.68 15.34 9.43
C ILE A 153 -7.09 15.28 10.01
N LYS A 154 -7.45 14.17 10.66
CA LYS A 154 -8.74 14.01 11.32
C LYS A 154 -9.00 15.06 12.38
N SER A 155 -8.03 15.30 13.26
CA SER A 155 -8.15 16.34 14.30
C SER A 155 -8.30 17.75 13.70
N ASP A 156 -7.62 18.07 12.62
CA ASP A 156 -7.73 19.36 11.95
C ASP A 156 -9.14 19.52 11.31
N CYS A 157 -9.69 18.50 10.66
CA CYS A 157 -11.05 18.52 10.12
C CYS A 157 -12.10 18.70 11.22
N LEU A 158 -12.03 17.92 12.31
CA LEU A 158 -12.95 18.05 13.46
C LEU A 158 -12.92 19.43 14.12
N LYS A 159 -11.87 20.20 13.91
CA LYS A 159 -11.75 21.61 14.34
C LYS A 159 -12.16 22.61 13.26
N GLY A 160 -12.77 22.16 12.18
CA GLY A 160 -13.18 22.99 11.05
C GLY A 160 -12.03 23.53 10.18
N LYS A 161 -10.83 22.96 10.30
CA LYS A 161 -9.65 23.37 9.52
C LYS A 161 -9.58 22.58 8.22
N TYR A 162 -10.44 22.88 7.29
CA TYR A 162 -10.45 22.24 5.98
C TYR A 162 -9.43 22.89 5.05
N LYS A 163 -8.51 22.06 4.58
CA LYS A 163 -7.50 22.42 3.58
C LYS A 163 -7.23 21.22 2.68
N ARG A 164 -6.51 21.42 1.59
CA ARG A 164 -5.99 20.29 0.81
C ARG A 164 -4.93 19.57 1.64
N PHE A 165 -5.20 18.32 2.00
CA PHE A 165 -4.26 17.44 2.68
C PHE A 165 -3.46 16.63 1.66
N TYR A 166 -2.24 16.26 2.03
CA TYR A 166 -1.45 15.23 1.38
C TYR A 166 -1.43 14.02 2.32
N TYR A 167 -1.87 12.88 1.80
CA TYR A 167 -1.94 11.66 2.60
C TYR A 167 -0.63 10.89 2.48
N PRO A 168 -0.15 10.22 3.53
CA PRO A 168 1.04 9.39 3.44
C PRO A 168 0.96 8.33 2.35
N PHE A 169 2.07 8.12 1.65
CA PHE A 169 2.25 7.07 0.65
C PHE A 169 3.65 6.48 0.83
N ILE A 170 3.74 5.22 1.23
CA ILE A 170 5.04 4.56 1.44
C ILE A 170 5.52 3.97 0.12
N ILE A 171 6.79 4.20 -0.21
CA ILE A 171 7.49 3.59 -1.32
C ILE A 171 8.57 2.67 -0.72
N LEU A 172 8.30 1.37 -0.70
CA LEU A 172 9.25 0.35 -0.27
C LEU A 172 10.12 -0.04 -1.46
N LYS A 173 11.34 0.49 -1.47
CA LYS A 173 12.31 0.24 -2.53
C LYS A 173 13.20 -0.93 -2.16
N SER A 174 13.12 -2.02 -2.93
CA SER A 174 13.83 -3.27 -2.67
C SER A 174 14.30 -3.93 -3.96
N PRO A 175 15.34 -4.78 -3.93
CA PRO A 175 15.64 -5.64 -5.06
C PRO A 175 14.51 -6.65 -5.29
N LYS A 176 14.30 -7.04 -6.55
CA LYS A 176 13.35 -8.13 -6.85
C LYS A 176 13.77 -9.42 -6.16
N GLY A 177 12.80 -10.09 -5.51
CA GLY A 177 13.07 -11.31 -4.74
C GLY A 177 13.73 -11.07 -3.38
N TRP A 178 13.72 -9.83 -2.90
CA TRP A 178 14.21 -9.50 -1.55
C TRP A 178 13.52 -10.39 -0.49
N THR A 179 14.31 -10.92 0.45
CA THR A 179 13.93 -11.93 1.45
C THR A 179 13.68 -13.35 0.93
N GLY A 180 13.67 -13.55 -0.38
CA GLY A 180 13.58 -14.89 -0.97
C GLY A 180 14.91 -15.66 -0.93
N PRO A 181 14.88 -16.98 -1.23
CA PRO A 181 16.09 -17.78 -1.35
C PRO A 181 16.97 -17.22 -2.48
N LYS A 182 18.28 -17.23 -2.23
CA LYS A 182 19.33 -16.84 -3.22
C LYS A 182 19.64 -18.02 -4.14
#